data_5b58a6d08941a90e2feae5b87e6980af
#
_entry.id   5b58a6d08941a90e2feae5b87e6980af
#
_cell.length_a   1.000
_cell.length_b   1.000
_cell.length_c   1.000
_cell.angle_alpha   90.00
_cell.angle_beta   90.00
_cell.angle_gamma   90.00
#
_symmetry.space_group_name_H-M   'P 1'
#
loop_
_entity.id
_entity.type
_entity.pdbx_description
1 polymer ?
#
loop_
_entity_poly.entity_id
_entity_poly.type
_entity_poly.pdbx_seq_one_letter_code
_entity_poly.pdbx_strand_id
1 'polypeptide(L)'
;MIESFDPGALLSRTYELPAGPRVRLRYARRSDVPGLRRLLQQRGIEPTELELNRLVRYDPQRRAVICATAPVDGTELIVGVGAIALEEKVPPDTLVVDETLTDGLADLLASALVGRARAHSRRVA
;
A
#
# COMPACT_ATOMS: atom_id res chain seq x y z
N MET A 1 11.86 -25.68 0.94
CA MET A 1 11.30 -25.17 0.81
C MET A 1 10.95 -24.20 0.57
N ILE A 2 10.71 -23.73 0.27
CA ILE A 2 10.40 -22.83 0.08
C ILE A 2 9.64 -22.23 0.29
N GLU A 3 9.69 -21.62 0.63
CA GLU A 3 8.73 -21.08 0.77
C GLU A 3 8.32 -20.29 -0.24
N SER A 4 7.35 -20.54 -0.77
CA SER A 4 6.79 -19.69 -1.76
C SER A 4 6.41 -18.40 -1.09
N PHE A 5 6.81 -17.30 -1.67
CA PHE A 5 6.33 -16.01 -1.21
C PHE A 5 4.82 -15.93 -1.43
N ASP A 6 4.10 -15.70 -0.37
CA ASP A 6 2.66 -15.53 -0.44
C ASP A 6 2.33 -14.05 -0.19
N PRO A 7 1.87 -13.31 -1.20
CA PRO A 7 1.52 -11.91 -1.01
C PRO A 7 0.45 -11.71 0.04
N GLY A 8 -0.45 -12.69 0.21
CA GLY A 8 -1.46 -12.63 1.24
C GLY A 8 -0.88 -12.68 2.65
N ALA A 9 0.31 -13.25 2.79
CA ALA A 9 0.95 -13.32 4.10
C ALA A 9 1.50 -11.96 4.56
N LEU A 10 1.79 -11.06 3.63
CA LEU A 10 2.21 -9.69 3.98
C LEU A 10 1.01 -8.83 4.36
N LEU A 11 -0.16 -9.16 3.82
CA LEU A 11 -1.38 -8.45 4.13
C LEU A 11 -2.00 -9.06 5.39
N SER A 12 -2.76 -8.29 6.12
CA SER A 12 -3.39 -8.70 7.37
C SER A 12 -2.43 -8.99 8.53
N ARG A 13 -1.14 -8.86 8.32
CA ARG A 13 -0.16 -8.91 9.42
C ARG A 13 0.04 -7.54 10.01
N THR A 14 0.47 -7.52 11.27
CA THR A 14 0.86 -6.30 11.95
C THR A 14 2.38 -6.22 11.97
N TYR A 15 2.91 -5.07 11.59
CA TYR A 15 4.35 -4.82 11.54
C TYR A 15 4.70 -3.70 12.51
N GLU A 16 5.82 -3.88 13.23
CA GLU A 16 6.34 -2.81 14.06
C GLU A 16 7.37 -2.03 13.27
N LEU A 17 7.17 -0.72 13.19
CA LEU A 17 8.14 0.15 12.53
C LEU A 17 9.26 0.50 13.50
N PRO A 18 10.50 0.73 13.00
CA PRO A 18 11.62 1.05 13.87
C PRO A 18 11.39 2.24 14.78
N ALA A 19 10.66 3.23 14.33
CA ALA A 19 10.48 4.47 15.07
C ALA A 19 9.08 4.65 15.64
N GLY A 20 8.24 3.60 15.64
CA GLY A 20 6.92 3.90 16.13
C GLY A 20 5.87 2.84 16.00
N PRO A 21 4.66 3.20 15.56
CA PRO A 21 3.48 2.38 15.75
C PRO A 21 3.48 1.11 14.92
N ARG A 22 2.60 0.23 15.30
CA ARG A 22 2.32 -0.96 14.51
C ARG A 22 1.45 -0.57 13.33
N VAL A 23 1.77 -1.12 12.16
CA VAL A 23 0.98 -0.88 10.95
C VAL A 23 0.47 -2.20 10.41
N ARG A 24 -0.67 -2.14 9.75
CA ARG A 24 -1.25 -3.28 9.06
C ARG A 24 -1.36 -2.95 7.58
N LEU A 25 -1.05 -3.93 6.72
CA LEU A 25 -1.17 -3.76 5.28
C LEU A 25 -2.43 -4.45 4.79
N ARG A 26 -3.13 -3.81 3.87
CA ARG A 26 -4.27 -4.39 3.18
C ARG A 26 -4.49 -3.73 1.83
N TYR A 27 -5.26 -4.37 0.96
CA TYR A 27 -5.60 -3.76 -0.32
C TYR A 27 -6.53 -2.57 -0.12
N ALA A 28 -6.38 -1.57 -0.98
CA ALA A 28 -7.24 -0.39 -0.99
C ALA A 28 -8.66 -0.78 -1.43
N ARG A 29 -9.64 -0.08 -0.91
CA ARG A 29 -11.05 -0.29 -1.21
C ARG A 29 -11.77 1.05 -1.26
N ARG A 30 -13.01 1.04 -1.80
CA ARG A 30 -13.74 2.28 -2.03
C ARG A 30 -13.93 3.14 -0.78
N SER A 31 -14.13 2.51 0.36
CA SER A 31 -14.31 3.25 1.61
C SER A 31 -13.06 3.99 2.07
N ASP A 32 -11.93 3.80 1.39
CA ASP A 32 -10.68 4.45 1.75
C ASP A 32 -10.52 5.86 1.20
N VAL A 33 -11.42 6.31 0.33
CA VAL A 33 -11.27 7.62 -0.34
C VAL A 33 -11.03 8.76 0.64
N PRO A 34 -11.83 8.92 1.71
CA PRO A 34 -11.57 10.03 2.64
C PRO A 34 -10.20 9.93 3.32
N GLY A 35 -9.80 8.72 3.72
CA GLY A 35 -8.50 8.52 4.36
C GLY A 35 -7.33 8.76 3.42
N LEU A 36 -7.48 8.36 2.16
CA LEU A 36 -6.45 8.60 1.14
C LEU A 36 -6.33 10.09 0.83
N ARG A 37 -7.47 10.78 0.72
CA ARG A 37 -7.46 12.23 0.52
C ARG A 37 -6.71 12.93 1.64
N ARG A 38 -7.00 12.56 2.88
CA ARG A 38 -6.35 13.15 4.04
C ARG A 38 -4.84 12.91 4.02
N LEU A 39 -4.41 11.69 3.70
CA LEU A 39 -2.99 11.36 3.63
C LEU A 39 -2.27 12.18 2.56
N LEU A 40 -2.85 12.26 1.37
CA LEU A 40 -2.26 13.00 0.26
C LEU A 40 -2.18 14.49 0.58
N GLN A 41 -3.26 15.05 1.14
CA GLN A 41 -3.27 16.47 1.54
C GLN A 41 -2.23 16.76 2.61
N GLN A 42 -2.06 15.85 3.55
CA GLN A 42 -1.03 15.99 4.58
C GLN A 42 0.37 16.08 3.97
N ARG A 43 0.59 15.41 2.85
CA ARG A 43 1.86 15.40 2.15
C ARG A 43 1.96 16.53 1.12
N GLY A 44 1.02 17.47 1.12
CA GLY A 44 1.04 18.58 0.20
C GLY A 44 0.54 18.24 -1.20
N ILE A 45 -0.11 17.11 -1.36
CA ILE A 45 -0.66 16.67 -2.65
C ILE A 45 -2.15 16.92 -2.63
N GLU A 46 -2.66 17.63 -3.63
CA GLU A 46 -4.09 17.87 -3.77
C GLU A 46 -4.64 16.90 -4.82
N PRO A 47 -5.24 15.77 -4.40
CA PRO A 47 -5.68 14.76 -5.36
C PRO A 47 -6.96 15.17 -6.07
N THR A 48 -7.06 14.78 -7.34
CA THR A 48 -8.33 14.91 -8.06
C THR A 48 -9.21 13.71 -7.75
N GLU A 49 -10.50 13.83 -8.04
CA GLU A 49 -11.42 12.70 -7.87
C GLU A 49 -11.00 11.52 -8.73
N LEU A 50 -10.48 11.79 -9.94
CA LEU A 50 -9.99 10.73 -10.81
C LEU A 50 -8.82 9.98 -10.19
N GLU A 51 -7.88 10.71 -9.62
CA GLU A 51 -6.72 10.09 -8.96
C GLU A 51 -7.13 9.23 -7.79
N LEU A 52 -8.07 9.72 -6.97
CA LEU A 52 -8.58 8.95 -5.83
C LEU A 52 -9.31 7.70 -6.31
N ASN A 53 -10.11 7.82 -7.37
CA ASN A 53 -10.80 6.67 -7.92
C ASN A 53 -9.83 5.61 -8.44
N ARG A 54 -8.73 6.00 -9.04
CA ARG A 54 -7.71 5.06 -9.52
C ARG A 54 -7.07 4.28 -8.40
N LEU A 55 -7.00 4.86 -7.21
CA LEU A 55 -6.43 4.19 -6.05
C LEU A 55 -7.37 3.17 -5.42
N VAL A 56 -8.68 3.29 -5.64
CA VAL A 56 -9.66 2.42 -4.99
C VAL A 56 -10.46 1.58 -5.98
N ARG A 57 -10.40 1.90 -7.27
CA ARG A 57 -11.08 1.15 -8.34
C ARG A 57 -10.04 0.71 -9.35
N TYR A 58 -9.58 -0.52 -9.23
CA TYR A 58 -8.54 -1.05 -10.09
C TYR A 58 -8.83 -2.52 -10.35
N ASP A 59 -8.31 -3.00 -11.48
CA ASP A 59 -8.38 -4.42 -11.81
C ASP A 59 -7.26 -5.15 -11.04
N PRO A 60 -7.60 -6.02 -10.09
CA PRO A 60 -6.60 -6.70 -9.29
C PRO A 60 -5.71 -7.65 -10.08
N GLN A 61 -6.06 -7.94 -11.34
CA GLN A 61 -5.20 -8.73 -12.23
C GLN A 61 -4.15 -7.87 -12.93
N ARG A 62 -4.29 -6.56 -12.88
CA ARG A 62 -3.40 -5.64 -13.57
C ARG A 62 -2.65 -4.69 -12.65
N ARG A 63 -3.19 -4.47 -11.48
CA ARG A 63 -2.66 -3.46 -10.58
C ARG A 63 -2.88 -3.85 -9.14
N ALA A 64 -1.95 -3.53 -8.28
CA ALA A 64 -2.13 -3.68 -6.84
C ALA A 64 -2.01 -2.31 -6.18
N VAL A 65 -2.95 -2.02 -5.28
CA VAL A 65 -2.89 -0.81 -4.45
C VAL A 65 -3.01 -1.27 -3.00
N ILE A 66 -1.97 -1.00 -2.22
CA ILE A 66 -1.88 -1.45 -0.83
C ILE A 66 -1.85 -0.25 0.08
N CYS A 67 -2.70 -0.28 1.11
CA CYS A 67 -2.73 0.73 2.16
C CYS A 67 -2.06 0.20 3.42
N ALA A 68 -1.37 1.07 4.12
CA ALA A 68 -0.91 0.81 5.48
C ALA A 68 -1.79 1.58 6.43
N THR A 69 -2.30 0.91 7.46
CA THR A 69 -3.12 1.54 8.48
C THR A 69 -2.47 1.42 9.85
N ALA A 70 -2.73 2.39 10.71
CA ALA A 70 -2.22 2.38 12.07
C ALA A 70 -3.26 3.00 13.00
N PRO A 71 -3.32 2.54 14.27
CA PRO A 71 -4.19 3.18 15.25
C PRO A 71 -3.59 4.51 15.70
N VAL A 72 -4.39 5.55 15.65
CA VAL A 72 -4.04 6.87 16.14
C VAL A 72 -5.20 7.35 17.00
N ASP A 73 -4.94 7.52 18.30
CA ASP A 73 -5.96 7.92 19.26
C ASP A 73 -7.23 7.05 19.19
N GLY A 74 -7.01 5.73 19.08
CA GLY A 74 -8.12 4.77 19.05
C GLY A 74 -8.81 4.63 17.70
N THR A 75 -8.39 5.37 16.69
CA THR A 75 -8.96 5.32 15.35
C THR A 75 -7.93 4.76 14.37
N GLU A 76 -8.35 3.80 13.54
CA GLU A 76 -7.49 3.26 12.50
C GLU A 76 -7.43 4.25 11.34
N LEU A 77 -6.24 4.76 11.06
CA LEU A 77 -6.03 5.74 9.98
C LEU A 77 -5.14 5.17 8.91
N ILE A 78 -5.33 5.61 7.67
CA ILE A 78 -4.43 5.27 6.57
C ILE A 78 -3.19 6.16 6.70
N VAL A 79 -2.03 5.51 6.86
CA VAL A 79 -0.75 6.20 7.05
C VAL A 79 0.20 5.98 5.88
N GLY A 80 -0.20 5.20 4.90
CA GLY A 80 0.59 4.98 3.71
C GLY A 80 -0.23 4.35 2.60
N VAL A 81 0.17 4.57 1.36
CA VAL A 81 -0.42 3.94 0.19
C VAL A 81 0.65 3.75 -0.87
N GLY A 82 0.59 2.62 -1.54
CA GLY A 82 1.46 2.33 -2.66
C GLY A 82 0.70 1.62 -3.76
N ALA A 83 1.15 1.79 -5.00
CA ALA A 83 0.53 1.17 -6.15
C ALA A 83 1.59 0.70 -7.14
N ILE A 84 1.31 -0.40 -7.82
CA ILE A 84 2.21 -0.98 -8.81
C ILE A 84 1.41 -1.65 -9.92
N ALA A 85 1.91 -1.53 -11.16
CA ALA A 85 1.36 -2.27 -12.28
C ALA A 85 1.91 -3.69 -12.26
N LEU A 86 1.03 -4.69 -12.36
CA LEU A 86 1.43 -6.09 -12.21
C LEU A 86 2.03 -6.68 -13.48
N GLU A 87 1.57 -6.22 -14.64
CA GLU A 87 2.00 -6.79 -15.93
C GLU A 87 3.32 -6.23 -16.41
N GLU A 88 3.77 -5.13 -15.85
CA GLU A 88 5.01 -4.48 -16.25
C GLU A 88 6.04 -4.66 -15.15
N LYS A 89 7.27 -4.95 -15.54
CA LYS A 89 8.35 -5.09 -14.57
C LYS A 89 8.92 -3.72 -14.22
N VAL A 90 8.13 -2.93 -13.55
CA VAL A 90 8.48 -1.55 -13.20
C VAL A 90 8.40 -1.37 -11.69
N PRO A 91 9.06 -0.36 -11.15
CA PRO A 91 8.92 -0.05 -9.73
C PRO A 91 7.53 0.48 -9.44
N PRO A 92 7.15 0.56 -8.16
CA PRO A 92 5.88 1.18 -7.79
C PRO A 92 5.75 2.57 -8.38
N ASP A 93 4.58 2.89 -8.92
CA ASP A 93 4.32 4.20 -9.51
C ASP A 93 3.74 5.19 -8.50
N THR A 94 3.31 4.70 -7.36
CA THR A 94 2.79 5.52 -6.27
C THR A 94 3.36 4.99 -4.97
N LEU A 95 3.87 5.88 -4.14
CA LEU A 95 4.36 5.50 -2.81
C LEU A 95 4.33 6.76 -1.94
N VAL A 96 3.30 6.88 -1.12
CA VAL A 96 3.11 8.03 -0.25
C VAL A 96 2.91 7.53 1.17
N VAL A 97 3.71 8.05 2.09
CA VAL A 97 3.63 7.65 3.49
C VAL A 97 3.54 8.89 4.37
N ASP A 98 2.95 8.72 5.55
CA ASP A 98 2.91 9.77 6.56
C ASP A 98 4.33 10.20 6.86
N GLU A 99 4.57 11.51 6.86
CA GLU A 99 5.93 12.04 7.01
C GLU A 99 6.57 11.71 8.36
N THR A 100 5.77 11.42 9.38
CA THR A 100 6.29 11.03 10.68
C THR A 100 6.69 9.55 10.74
N LEU A 101 6.34 8.78 9.70
CA LEU A 101 6.56 7.33 9.65
C LEU A 101 7.41 6.92 8.45
N THR A 102 8.25 7.80 7.95
CA THR A 102 9.06 7.50 6.75
C THR A 102 10.03 6.35 6.99
N ASP A 103 10.54 6.19 8.21
CA ASP A 103 11.47 5.12 8.51
C ASP A 103 10.80 3.77 8.47
N GLY A 104 11.14 2.98 7.48
CA GLY A 104 10.67 1.60 7.36
C GLY A 104 9.33 1.44 6.67
N LEU A 105 8.42 2.42 6.74
CA LEU A 105 7.09 2.25 6.15
C LEU A 105 7.14 2.24 4.63
N ALA A 106 7.90 3.13 4.02
CA ALA A 106 8.04 3.16 2.57
C ALA A 106 8.65 1.85 2.07
N ASP A 107 9.69 1.36 2.74
CA ASP A 107 10.34 0.11 2.38
C ASP A 107 9.40 -1.08 2.53
N LEU A 108 8.59 -1.09 3.59
CA LEU A 108 7.62 -2.15 3.81
C LEU A 108 6.58 -2.19 2.70
N LEU A 109 6.02 -1.04 2.33
CA LEU A 109 5.04 -0.94 1.25
C LEU A 109 5.65 -1.34 -0.08
N ALA A 110 6.85 -0.85 -0.38
CA ALA A 110 7.54 -1.19 -1.63
C ALA A 110 7.79 -2.69 -1.71
N SER A 111 8.23 -3.31 -0.62
CA SER A 111 8.47 -4.76 -0.58
C SER A 111 7.19 -5.55 -0.82
N ALA A 112 6.08 -5.12 -0.23
CA ALA A 112 4.80 -5.79 -0.42
C ALA A 112 4.32 -5.68 -1.87
N LEU A 113 4.47 -4.51 -2.48
CA LEU A 113 4.08 -4.29 -3.87
C LEU A 113 4.93 -5.11 -4.84
N VAL A 114 6.24 -5.06 -4.67
CA VAL A 114 7.16 -5.83 -5.52
C VAL A 114 6.92 -7.33 -5.36
N GLY A 115 6.66 -7.77 -4.14
CA GLY A 115 6.34 -9.17 -3.88
C GLY A 115 5.05 -9.59 -4.58
N ARG A 116 4.04 -8.74 -4.58
CA ARG A 116 2.78 -9.02 -5.28
C ARG A 116 3.00 -9.11 -6.79
N ALA A 117 3.79 -8.20 -7.35
CA ALA A 117 4.10 -8.21 -8.78
C ALA A 117 4.86 -9.47 -9.18
N ARG A 118 5.81 -9.90 -8.35
CA ARG A 118 6.56 -11.14 -8.60
C ARG A 118 5.65 -12.37 -8.57
N ALA A 119 4.72 -12.41 -7.64
CA ALA A 119 3.77 -13.52 -7.55
C ALA A 119 2.88 -13.57 -8.78
N HIS A 120 2.47 -12.41 -9.31
CA HIS A 120 1.70 -12.34 -10.54
C HIS A 120 2.49 -12.89 -11.73
N SER A 121 3.74 -12.48 -11.86
CA SER A 121 4.62 -12.96 -12.94
C SER A 121 4.78 -14.48 -12.91
N ARG A 122 4.87 -15.07 -11.75
CA ARG A 122 4.99 -16.53 -11.61
C ARG A 122 3.73 -17.25 -12.07
N ARG A 123 2.55 -16.65 -11.86
CA ARG A 123 1.29 -17.26 -12.25
C ARG A 123 1.07 -17.26 -13.75
N VAL A 124 1.58 -16.24 -14.43
CA VAL A 124 1.36 -16.08 -15.86
C VAL A 124 2.53 -16.58 -16.71
N ALA A 125 3.61 -16.98 -16.08
CA ALA A 125 4.80 -17.47 -16.79
C ALA A 125 4.70 -18.94 -17.13
#